data_75a39e2e141a57c9fc9ad45c433f6c48
#
_entry.id   75a39e2e141a57c9fc9ad45c433f6c48
#
_cell.length_a   1.000
_cell.length_b   1.000
_cell.length_c   1.000
_cell.angle_alpha   90.00
_cell.angle_beta   90.00
_cell.angle_gamma   90.00
#
_symmetry.space_group_name_H-M   'P 1'
#
loop_
_entity.id
_entity.type
_entity.pdbx_description
1 polymer ?
#
loop_
_entity_poly.entity_id
_entity_poly.type
_entity_poly.pdbx_seq_one_letter_code
_entity_poly.pdbx_strand_id
1 'polypeptide(L)'
;MIGPMEAEVRYWLCRPDQIVARRKACPVAYVPIGTLEWHGPHNPVGADTLQAEGLAVLCARRGGGLVLPPLYYGESRSESLVDVTGAEHEEVARAMGLPPENFLPDRQPFSATEQVLNYQRLLVHILAEAESLGFQLGVLVAGHYPLIDHARAAVLLFNKRRYSKYHGMLAWACLDYLFLEDRYPYAGDHAGGWETSHLLALHPEAVDLGRLPPIGQPVTGVEGKLPPQEASAELGRRTLEESAEHILKEVRHRLENPRLYRQHGWCLREGLWRTPG
;
A
#
# COMPACT_ATOMS: atom_id res chain seq x y z
N MET A 1 -22.90 -27.15 6.13
CA MET A 1 -23.33 -25.82 6.62
C MET A 1 -22.20 -24.89 6.39
N ILE A 2 -22.34 -23.92 5.45
CA ILE A 2 -21.39 -22.85 5.23
C ILE A 2 -21.54 -21.94 6.45
N GLY A 3 -20.48 -21.83 7.28
CA GLY A 3 -20.46 -20.89 8.40
C GLY A 3 -20.78 -19.46 7.93
N PRO A 4 -21.10 -18.51 8.84
CA PRO A 4 -21.39 -17.15 8.43
C PRO A 4 -20.21 -16.63 7.62
N MET A 5 -20.42 -16.42 6.32
CA MET A 5 -19.45 -15.76 5.46
C MET A 5 -19.10 -14.43 6.13
N GLU A 6 -17.81 -14.21 6.44
CA GLU A 6 -17.35 -12.91 6.91
C GLU A 6 -17.89 -11.85 5.96
N ALA A 7 -18.54 -10.84 6.51
CA ALA A 7 -19.23 -9.84 5.71
C ALA A 7 -18.23 -9.13 4.79
N GLU A 8 -18.50 -9.13 3.47
CA GLU A 8 -17.64 -8.53 2.45
C GLU A 8 -17.35 -7.05 2.77
N VAL A 9 -16.09 -6.64 2.60
CA VAL A 9 -15.61 -5.28 2.84
C VAL A 9 -15.09 -4.60 1.58
N ARG A 10 -14.91 -5.35 0.48
CA ARG A 10 -14.46 -4.82 -0.79
C ARG A 10 -15.62 -4.13 -1.48
N TYR A 11 -15.49 -2.83 -1.69
CA TYR A 11 -16.55 -1.96 -2.23
C TYR A 11 -17.16 -2.53 -3.52
N TRP A 12 -16.33 -3.00 -4.45
CA TRP A 12 -16.75 -3.51 -5.76
C TRP A 12 -17.45 -4.88 -5.71
N LEU A 13 -17.43 -5.55 -4.59
CA LEU A 13 -18.15 -6.82 -4.35
C LEU A 13 -19.37 -6.62 -3.45
N CYS A 14 -19.56 -5.42 -2.90
CA CYS A 14 -20.69 -5.10 -2.05
C CYS A 14 -21.91 -4.64 -2.86
N ARG A 15 -23.10 -5.03 -2.46
CA ARG A 15 -24.34 -4.47 -2.95
C ARG A 15 -24.60 -3.09 -2.32
N PRO A 16 -25.44 -2.23 -2.96
CA PRO A 16 -25.72 -0.88 -2.46
C PRO A 16 -26.18 -0.80 -1.00
N ASP A 17 -27.02 -1.75 -0.56
CA ASP A 17 -27.50 -1.83 0.83
C ASP A 17 -26.37 -2.08 1.82
N GLN A 18 -25.44 -2.95 1.47
CA GLN A 18 -24.24 -3.26 2.27
C GLN A 18 -23.29 -2.04 2.34
N ILE A 19 -23.09 -1.35 1.23
CA ILE A 19 -22.29 -0.12 1.17
C ILE A 19 -22.86 0.94 2.09
N VAL A 20 -24.17 1.19 2.00
CA VAL A 20 -24.86 2.18 2.85
C VAL A 20 -24.71 1.83 4.33
N ALA A 21 -24.96 0.57 4.71
CA ALA A 21 -24.87 0.12 6.09
C ALA A 21 -23.43 0.28 6.65
N ARG A 22 -22.42 -0.17 5.90
CA ARG A 22 -21.02 -0.08 6.32
C ARG A 22 -20.51 1.36 6.42
N ARG A 23 -20.81 2.18 5.43
CA ARG A 23 -20.43 3.60 5.46
C ARG A 23 -21.10 4.35 6.60
N LYS A 24 -22.34 4.03 6.92
CA LYS A 24 -23.05 4.61 8.09
C LYS A 24 -22.40 4.20 9.40
N ALA A 25 -21.97 2.94 9.51
CA ALA A 25 -21.30 2.43 10.70
C ALA A 25 -19.87 2.99 10.86
N CYS A 26 -19.11 3.07 9.78
CA CYS A 26 -17.75 3.60 9.75
C CYS A 26 -17.46 4.24 8.39
N PRO A 27 -17.41 5.57 8.30
CA PRO A 27 -17.29 6.30 7.02
C PRO A 27 -15.86 6.39 6.50
N VAL A 28 -15.13 5.27 6.48
CA VAL A 28 -13.74 5.15 6.03
C VAL A 28 -13.65 4.38 4.72
N ALA A 29 -12.90 4.95 3.77
CA ALA A 29 -12.47 4.28 2.53
C ALA A 29 -10.97 3.99 2.60
N TYR A 30 -10.58 2.72 2.54
CA TYR A 30 -9.18 2.31 2.37
C TYR A 30 -8.91 2.12 0.88
N VAL A 31 -7.81 2.68 0.40
CA VAL A 31 -7.38 2.60 -1.01
C VAL A 31 -6.01 1.95 -1.05
N PRO A 32 -5.91 0.65 -1.35
CA PRO A 32 -4.63 -0.02 -1.53
C PRO A 32 -3.92 0.51 -2.78
N ILE A 33 -2.65 0.82 -2.66
CA ILE A 33 -1.81 1.27 -3.78
C ILE A 33 -0.49 0.51 -3.81
N GLY A 34 -0.11 0.03 -4.98
CA GLY A 34 1.12 -0.69 -5.23
C GLY A 34 1.49 -0.64 -6.70
N THR A 35 2.43 -1.46 -7.10
CA THR A 35 2.87 -1.57 -8.49
C THR A 35 2.99 -3.03 -8.94
N LEU A 36 3.21 -3.24 -10.24
CA LEU A 36 3.62 -4.52 -10.80
C LEU A 36 5.12 -4.49 -10.97
N GLU A 37 5.83 -5.24 -10.16
CA GLU A 37 7.28 -5.16 -10.04
C GLU A 37 7.88 -6.55 -9.80
N TRP A 38 9.16 -6.71 -10.12
CA TRP A 38 9.90 -7.92 -9.81
C TRP A 38 10.11 -8.04 -8.30
N HIS A 39 9.68 -9.15 -7.72
CA HIS A 39 9.87 -9.49 -6.30
C HIS A 39 10.60 -10.82 -6.13
N GLY A 40 11.72 -10.97 -6.85
CA GLY A 40 12.47 -12.21 -6.86
C GLY A 40 11.73 -13.34 -7.62
N PRO A 41 12.37 -14.50 -7.75
CA PRO A 41 11.77 -15.66 -8.45
C PRO A 41 10.67 -16.35 -7.61
N HIS A 42 10.53 -16.02 -6.36
CA HIS A 42 9.70 -16.72 -5.36
C HIS A 42 8.38 -16.02 -5.04
N ASN A 43 8.26 -14.72 -5.32
CA ASN A 43 7.06 -13.93 -5.05
C ASN A 43 6.33 -13.56 -6.34
N PRO A 44 5.02 -13.26 -6.27
CA PRO A 44 4.26 -12.74 -7.39
C PRO A 44 4.64 -11.29 -7.70
N VAL A 45 4.57 -10.89 -8.97
CA VAL A 45 4.84 -9.50 -9.41
C VAL A 45 3.85 -8.46 -8.89
N GLY A 46 2.75 -8.87 -8.32
CA GLY A 46 1.74 -8.00 -7.70
C GLY A 46 1.91 -7.89 -6.18
N ALA A 47 3.05 -8.29 -5.63
CA ALA A 47 3.33 -8.38 -4.19
C ALA A 47 2.88 -7.15 -3.41
N ASP A 48 3.30 -5.98 -3.84
CA ASP A 48 2.99 -4.70 -3.21
C ASP A 48 1.51 -4.47 -3.00
N THR A 49 0.75 -4.59 -4.09
CA THR A 49 -0.69 -4.33 -4.04
C THR A 49 -1.43 -5.40 -3.25
N LEU A 50 -1.00 -6.66 -3.34
CA LEU A 50 -1.57 -7.76 -2.57
C LEU A 50 -1.39 -7.54 -1.05
N GLN A 51 -0.22 -7.07 -0.62
CA GLN A 51 0.04 -6.72 0.78
C GLN A 51 -0.85 -5.55 1.23
N ALA A 52 -0.88 -4.46 0.46
CA ALA A 52 -1.70 -3.30 0.75
C ALA A 52 -3.20 -3.63 0.81
N GLU A 53 -3.71 -4.46 -0.12
CA GLU A 53 -5.10 -4.93 -0.12
C GLU A 53 -5.38 -5.79 1.11
N GLY A 54 -4.51 -6.76 1.41
CA GLY A 54 -4.66 -7.63 2.57
C GLY A 54 -4.75 -6.85 3.89
N LEU A 55 -3.84 -5.88 4.07
CA LEU A 55 -3.83 -4.99 5.24
C LEU A 55 -5.09 -4.11 5.30
N ALA A 56 -5.51 -3.52 4.19
CA ALA A 56 -6.73 -2.71 4.10
C ALA A 56 -7.99 -3.53 4.42
N VAL A 57 -8.08 -4.76 3.90
CA VAL A 57 -9.17 -5.70 4.20
C VAL A 57 -9.19 -6.06 5.68
N LEU A 58 -8.03 -6.31 6.29
CA LEU A 58 -7.91 -6.57 7.72
C LEU A 58 -8.39 -5.38 8.55
N CYS A 59 -7.97 -4.15 8.20
CA CYS A 59 -8.44 -2.94 8.84
C CYS A 59 -9.97 -2.77 8.72
N ALA A 60 -10.53 -2.95 7.52
CA ALA A 60 -11.96 -2.80 7.29
C ALA A 60 -12.82 -3.87 8.00
N ARG A 61 -12.30 -5.08 8.14
CA ARG A 61 -12.97 -6.16 8.90
C ARG A 61 -12.98 -5.90 10.40
N ARG A 62 -11.86 -5.40 10.95
CA ARG A 62 -11.72 -5.17 12.41
C ARG A 62 -12.28 -3.83 12.87
N GLY A 63 -12.07 -2.77 12.10
CA GLY A 63 -12.39 -1.40 12.49
C GLY A 63 -13.57 -0.77 11.75
N GLY A 64 -14.10 -1.45 10.76
CA GLY A 64 -15.15 -0.91 9.88
C GLY A 64 -14.62 -0.16 8.68
N GLY A 65 -15.54 0.31 7.83
CA GLY A 65 -15.23 0.95 6.56
C GLY A 65 -15.30 -0.01 5.38
N LEU A 66 -14.82 0.45 4.25
CA LEU A 66 -14.80 -0.28 2.97
C LEU A 66 -13.44 -0.11 2.27
N VAL A 67 -13.03 -1.14 1.55
CA VAL A 67 -11.84 -1.13 0.71
C VAL A 67 -12.26 -0.78 -0.71
N LEU A 68 -11.71 0.28 -1.30
CA LEU A 68 -11.89 0.62 -2.71
C LEU A 68 -10.99 -0.25 -3.60
N PRO A 69 -11.27 -0.34 -4.91
CA PRO A 69 -10.45 -1.15 -5.82
C PRO A 69 -8.96 -0.80 -5.71
N PRO A 70 -8.09 -1.81 -5.59
CA PRO A 70 -6.66 -1.59 -5.46
C PRO A 70 -6.03 -1.09 -6.77
N LEU A 71 -4.95 -0.31 -6.68
CA LEU A 71 -4.13 0.13 -7.80
C LEU A 71 -2.87 -0.71 -7.91
N TYR A 72 -2.68 -1.33 -9.09
CA TYR A 72 -1.48 -2.10 -9.45
C TYR A 72 -0.51 -1.33 -10.34
N TYR A 73 -0.82 -0.09 -10.67
CA TYR A 73 -0.04 0.73 -11.60
C TYR A 73 0.53 1.93 -10.85
N GLY A 74 1.72 1.71 -10.28
CA GLY A 74 2.49 2.74 -9.54
C GLY A 74 2.97 3.89 -10.39
N GLU A 75 4.00 4.59 -9.94
CA GLU A 75 4.42 5.89 -10.50
C GLU A 75 5.08 5.80 -11.88
N SER A 76 6.32 5.41 -11.94
CA SER A 76 7.11 5.43 -13.18
C SER A 76 7.37 4.02 -13.71
N ARG A 77 7.00 3.80 -14.96
CA ARG A 77 7.22 2.51 -15.62
C ARG A 77 8.71 2.21 -15.83
N SER A 78 9.55 3.23 -15.95
CA SER A 78 10.99 3.06 -16.11
C SER A 78 11.68 2.54 -14.84
N GLU A 79 11.03 2.67 -13.70
CA GLU A 79 11.52 2.20 -12.40
C GLU A 79 10.87 0.88 -11.98
N SER A 80 9.74 0.51 -12.60
CA SER A 80 8.84 -0.53 -12.11
C SER A 80 9.27 -1.98 -12.34
N LEU A 81 10.37 -2.27 -13.00
CA LEU A 81 10.87 -3.64 -13.10
C LEU A 81 11.79 -4.01 -11.93
N VAL A 82 12.65 -3.09 -11.57
CA VAL A 82 13.52 -3.20 -10.40
C VAL A 82 13.71 -1.81 -9.85
N ASP A 83 13.08 -1.55 -8.72
CA ASP A 83 13.21 -0.26 -8.05
C ASP A 83 14.56 -0.11 -7.35
N VAL A 84 15.18 -1.22 -7.03
CA VAL A 84 16.31 -1.28 -6.11
C VAL A 84 17.65 -0.94 -6.75
N THR A 85 17.95 -1.39 -7.93
CA THR A 85 19.19 -1.01 -8.64
C THR A 85 19.05 -1.11 -10.15
N GLY A 86 19.39 -0.03 -10.86
CA GLY A 86 19.46 -0.03 -12.33
C GLY A 86 20.45 -1.06 -12.91
N ALA A 87 21.36 -1.61 -12.12
CA ALA A 87 22.33 -2.61 -12.53
C ALA A 87 21.71 -4.00 -12.82
N GLU A 88 20.59 -4.32 -12.18
CA GLU A 88 19.93 -5.63 -12.31
C GLU A 88 18.83 -5.68 -13.38
N HIS A 89 18.50 -4.56 -14.01
CA HIS A 89 17.46 -4.47 -15.05
C HIS A 89 17.59 -5.54 -16.14
N GLU A 90 18.82 -5.76 -16.65
CA GLU A 90 19.06 -6.75 -17.70
C GLU A 90 18.83 -8.18 -17.23
N GLU A 91 19.17 -8.50 -15.97
CA GLU A 91 18.94 -9.83 -15.42
C GLU A 91 17.45 -10.10 -15.21
N VAL A 92 16.75 -9.12 -14.65
CA VAL A 92 15.30 -9.21 -14.45
C VAL A 92 14.57 -9.30 -15.78
N ALA A 93 14.93 -8.47 -16.76
CA ALA A 93 14.37 -8.55 -18.10
C ALA A 93 14.56 -9.94 -18.71
N ARG A 94 15.78 -10.50 -18.61
CA ARG A 94 16.07 -11.87 -19.08
C ARG A 94 15.24 -12.93 -18.35
N ALA A 95 15.12 -12.81 -17.02
CA ALA A 95 14.31 -13.74 -16.22
C ALA A 95 12.82 -13.68 -16.59
N MET A 96 12.34 -12.51 -17.00
CA MET A 96 10.97 -12.27 -17.49
C MET A 96 10.79 -12.59 -18.98
N GLY A 97 11.85 -12.98 -19.70
CA GLY A 97 11.81 -13.22 -21.14
C GLY A 97 11.56 -11.96 -21.97
N LEU A 98 12.00 -10.81 -21.49
CA LEU A 98 11.75 -9.50 -22.08
C LEU A 98 13.06 -8.87 -22.60
N PRO A 99 13.00 -8.11 -23.72
CA PRO A 99 14.13 -7.29 -24.14
C PRO A 99 14.37 -6.17 -23.13
N PRO A 100 15.63 -5.96 -22.65
CA PRO A 100 15.93 -4.87 -21.71
C PRO A 100 15.56 -3.48 -22.25
N GLU A 101 15.58 -3.31 -23.57
CA GLU A 101 15.24 -2.02 -24.23
C GLU A 101 13.79 -1.60 -24.00
N ASN A 102 12.89 -2.50 -23.58
CA ASN A 102 11.51 -2.17 -23.27
C ASN A 102 11.39 -1.22 -22.09
N PHE A 103 12.43 -1.13 -21.25
CA PHE A 103 12.45 -0.35 -20.02
C PHE A 103 13.26 0.95 -20.13
N LEU A 104 13.76 1.28 -21.33
CA LEU A 104 14.44 2.54 -21.55
C LEU A 104 13.46 3.72 -21.53
N PRO A 105 13.87 4.89 -20.97
CA PRO A 105 13.00 6.05 -20.84
C PRO A 105 12.40 6.55 -22.16
N ASP A 106 13.13 6.40 -23.28
CA ASP A 106 12.69 6.82 -24.62
C ASP A 106 11.60 5.92 -25.22
N ARG A 107 11.33 4.77 -24.62
CA ARG A 107 10.20 3.87 -24.97
C ARG A 107 8.91 4.26 -24.29
N GLN A 108 8.95 5.15 -23.31
CA GLN A 108 7.78 5.57 -22.56
C GLN A 108 7.12 6.78 -23.23
N PRO A 109 5.77 6.84 -23.29
CA PRO A 109 5.05 7.98 -23.90
C PRO A 109 5.16 9.26 -23.06
N PHE A 110 5.55 9.15 -21.81
CA PHE A 110 5.73 10.23 -20.86
C PHE A 110 7.09 10.11 -20.18
N SER A 111 7.73 11.24 -19.88
CA SER A 111 8.91 11.26 -19.01
C SER A 111 8.57 10.73 -17.60
N ALA A 112 9.57 10.28 -16.85
CA ALA A 112 9.39 9.84 -15.46
C ALA A 112 8.66 10.91 -14.61
N THR A 113 9.04 12.18 -14.76
CA THR A 113 8.36 13.30 -14.06
C THR A 113 6.87 13.40 -14.43
N GLU A 114 6.51 13.26 -15.70
CA GLU A 114 5.11 13.30 -16.12
C GLU A 114 4.33 12.10 -15.60
N GLN A 115 4.93 10.91 -15.58
CA GLN A 115 4.31 9.71 -15.01
C GLN A 115 4.02 9.89 -13.52
N VAL A 116 4.98 10.41 -12.75
CA VAL A 116 4.81 10.74 -11.32
C VAL A 116 3.67 11.75 -11.12
N LEU A 117 3.65 12.83 -11.90
CA LEU A 117 2.59 13.84 -11.81
C LEU A 117 1.20 13.27 -12.19
N ASN A 118 1.13 12.43 -13.20
CA ASN A 118 -0.11 11.76 -13.61
C ASN A 118 -0.60 10.82 -12.50
N TYR A 119 0.30 10.07 -11.86
CA TYR A 119 -0.03 9.21 -10.75
C TYR A 119 -0.57 9.99 -9.54
N GLN A 120 0.08 11.08 -9.16
CA GLN A 120 -0.41 11.95 -8.09
C GLN A 120 -1.80 12.54 -8.39
N ARG A 121 -2.06 12.94 -9.65
CA ARG A 121 -3.40 13.39 -10.08
C ARG A 121 -4.44 12.29 -9.99
N LEU A 122 -4.08 11.05 -10.35
CA LEU A 122 -4.95 9.88 -10.20
C LEU A 122 -5.30 9.63 -8.74
N LEU A 123 -4.33 9.69 -7.83
CA LEU A 123 -4.60 9.54 -6.39
C LEU A 123 -5.54 10.63 -5.85
N VAL A 124 -5.34 11.88 -6.26
CA VAL A 124 -6.24 12.99 -5.89
C VAL A 124 -7.65 12.77 -6.46
N HIS A 125 -7.76 12.27 -7.69
CA HIS A 125 -9.04 11.91 -8.31
C HIS A 125 -9.76 10.82 -7.51
N ILE A 126 -9.08 9.73 -7.16
CA ILE A 126 -9.64 8.63 -6.35
C ILE A 126 -10.12 9.13 -4.99
N LEU A 127 -9.35 9.99 -4.33
CA LEU A 127 -9.77 10.62 -3.08
C LEU A 127 -11.04 11.48 -3.28
N ALA A 128 -11.16 12.19 -4.39
CA ALA A 128 -12.36 12.97 -4.72
C ALA A 128 -13.57 12.06 -4.99
N GLU A 129 -13.38 10.93 -5.67
CA GLU A 129 -14.41 9.91 -5.84
C GLU A 129 -14.87 9.34 -4.50
N ALA A 130 -13.92 8.94 -3.63
CA ALA A 130 -14.26 8.44 -2.29
C ALA A 130 -15.08 9.46 -1.49
N GLU A 131 -14.77 10.74 -1.61
CA GLU A 131 -15.57 11.80 -0.99
C GLU A 131 -16.97 11.92 -1.61
N SER A 132 -17.09 11.84 -2.93
CA SER A 132 -18.39 11.87 -3.61
C SER A 132 -19.30 10.71 -3.21
N LEU A 133 -18.69 9.58 -2.87
CA LEU A 133 -19.35 8.40 -2.32
C LEU A 133 -19.77 8.56 -0.85
N GLY A 134 -19.46 9.69 -0.21
CA GLY A 134 -19.90 10.05 1.14
C GLY A 134 -19.02 9.52 2.28
N PHE A 135 -17.78 9.14 2.00
CA PHE A 135 -16.81 8.83 3.04
C PHE A 135 -16.30 10.09 3.75
N GLN A 136 -15.86 9.97 5.00
CA GLN A 136 -15.33 11.06 5.81
C GLN A 136 -13.81 10.99 5.99
N LEU A 137 -13.23 9.81 5.79
CA LEU A 137 -11.79 9.58 5.80
C LEU A 137 -11.41 8.64 4.65
N GLY A 138 -10.49 9.10 3.80
CA GLY A 138 -9.82 8.28 2.78
C GLY A 138 -8.41 7.94 3.21
N VAL A 139 -8.06 6.67 3.25
CA VAL A 139 -6.74 6.17 3.66
C VAL A 139 -6.06 5.51 2.48
N LEU A 140 -4.99 6.12 1.97
CA LEU A 140 -4.11 5.49 0.99
C LEU A 140 -3.17 4.54 1.73
N VAL A 141 -3.26 3.25 1.45
CA VAL A 141 -2.42 2.21 2.04
C VAL A 141 -1.39 1.80 1.00
N ALA A 142 -0.14 2.22 1.21
CA ALA A 142 0.95 1.92 0.29
C ALA A 142 1.51 0.52 0.57
N GLY A 143 1.71 -0.28 -0.47
CA GLY A 143 2.43 -1.54 -0.43
C GLY A 143 3.81 -1.42 -1.06
N HIS A 144 3.93 -0.69 -2.18
CA HIS A 144 5.21 -0.27 -2.73
C HIS A 144 5.74 0.92 -1.94
N TYR A 145 6.92 0.78 -1.34
CA TYR A 145 7.39 1.75 -0.34
C TYR A 145 7.59 3.16 -0.87
N PRO A 146 8.20 3.39 -2.04
CA PRO A 146 8.33 4.73 -2.61
C PRO A 146 7.00 5.44 -2.83
N LEU A 147 5.89 4.70 -3.03
CA LEU A 147 4.56 5.29 -3.21
C LEU A 147 4.06 6.06 -1.99
N ILE A 148 4.64 5.85 -0.81
CA ILE A 148 4.25 6.62 0.38
C ILE A 148 4.47 8.13 0.19
N ASP A 149 5.54 8.52 -0.49
CA ASP A 149 5.82 9.93 -0.74
C ASP A 149 4.85 10.52 -1.75
N HIS A 150 4.49 9.77 -2.80
CA HIS A 150 3.45 10.16 -3.76
C HIS A 150 2.08 10.26 -3.09
N ALA A 151 1.74 9.29 -2.25
CA ALA A 151 0.50 9.28 -1.48
C ALA A 151 0.42 10.48 -0.52
N ARG A 152 1.50 10.78 0.18
CA ARG A 152 1.59 11.95 1.08
C ARG A 152 1.46 13.27 0.31
N ALA A 153 2.08 13.38 -0.86
CA ALA A 153 1.91 14.54 -1.71
C ALA A 153 0.45 14.70 -2.18
N ALA A 154 -0.19 13.61 -2.62
CA ALA A 154 -1.61 13.62 -3.00
C ALA A 154 -2.52 13.98 -1.83
N VAL A 155 -2.28 13.43 -0.64
CA VAL A 155 -3.00 13.76 0.60
C VAL A 155 -2.86 15.25 0.94
N LEU A 156 -1.65 15.79 0.84
CA LEU A 156 -1.39 17.20 1.08
C LEU A 156 -2.19 18.09 0.11
N LEU A 157 -2.17 17.78 -1.18
CA LEU A 157 -2.93 18.49 -2.21
C LEU A 157 -4.43 18.38 -1.96
N PHE A 158 -4.93 17.19 -1.65
CA PHE A 158 -6.34 16.94 -1.39
C PHE A 158 -6.82 17.70 -0.15
N ASN A 159 -6.16 17.57 0.98
CA ASN A 159 -6.54 18.24 2.23
C ASN A 159 -6.42 19.76 2.11
N LYS A 160 -5.39 20.27 1.43
CA LYS A 160 -5.15 21.71 1.27
C LYS A 160 -6.23 22.43 0.44
N ARG A 161 -6.83 21.74 -0.52
CA ARG A 161 -7.91 22.29 -1.37
C ARG A 161 -9.11 22.79 -0.56
N ARG A 162 -9.26 22.39 0.71
CA ARG A 162 -10.46 22.58 1.52
C ARG A 162 -10.29 23.50 2.73
N TYR A 163 -9.26 24.31 2.70
CA TYR A 163 -8.97 25.23 3.82
C TYR A 163 -10.10 26.19 4.16
N SER A 164 -11.02 26.46 3.27
CA SER A 164 -11.78 27.69 3.43
C SER A 164 -13.22 27.51 3.88
N LYS A 165 -13.91 26.41 3.75
CA LYS A 165 -15.34 26.42 4.16
C LYS A 165 -16.07 25.06 4.23
N TYR A 166 -15.48 23.93 3.81
CA TYR A 166 -16.23 22.68 3.72
C TYR A 166 -15.75 21.62 4.71
N HIS A 167 -16.70 21.01 5.39
CA HIS A 167 -16.51 19.79 6.19
C HIS A 167 -16.42 18.55 5.27
N GLY A 168 -15.51 18.58 4.31
CA GLY A 168 -15.30 17.48 3.40
C GLY A 168 -14.51 16.33 4.01
N MET A 169 -14.31 15.28 3.24
CA MET A 169 -13.50 14.13 3.62
C MET A 169 -12.05 14.55 3.95
N LEU A 170 -11.47 13.93 4.97
CA LEU A 170 -10.06 14.02 5.28
C LEU A 170 -9.34 12.88 4.53
N ALA A 171 -8.14 13.12 4.03
CA ALA A 171 -7.28 12.08 3.49
C ALA A 171 -6.06 11.85 4.38
N TRP A 172 -5.58 10.61 4.39
CA TRP A 172 -4.37 10.18 5.08
C TRP A 172 -3.65 9.11 4.23
N ALA A 173 -2.33 8.96 4.42
CA ALA A 173 -1.53 7.92 3.79
C ALA A 173 -0.70 7.18 4.83
N CYS A 174 -0.61 5.87 4.71
CA CYS A 174 0.17 5.02 5.61
C CYS A 174 0.91 3.92 4.84
N LEU A 175 1.90 3.39 5.52
CA LEU A 175 2.74 2.29 5.10
C LEU A 175 3.00 1.41 6.33
N ASP A 176 2.90 0.10 6.19
CA ASP A 176 2.89 -0.89 7.28
C ASP A 176 4.12 -0.83 8.19
N TYR A 177 5.33 -0.97 7.62
CA TYR A 177 6.54 -1.12 8.40
C TYR A 177 6.92 0.13 9.20
N LEU A 178 6.51 1.33 8.75
CA LEU A 178 6.78 2.58 9.47
C LEU A 178 6.17 2.62 10.88
N PHE A 179 5.22 1.77 11.17
CA PHE A 179 4.66 1.63 12.52
C PHE A 179 5.45 0.66 13.39
N LEU A 180 6.29 -0.17 12.79
CA LEU A 180 6.89 -1.33 13.42
C LEU A 180 8.42 -1.33 13.40
N GLU A 181 9.06 -0.36 12.72
CA GLU A 181 10.52 -0.31 12.52
C GLU A 181 11.32 -0.28 13.84
N ASP A 182 10.76 0.35 14.88
CA ASP A 182 11.40 0.37 16.22
C ASP A 182 11.40 -1.01 16.88
N ARG A 183 10.40 -1.84 16.59
CA ARG A 183 10.23 -3.18 17.17
C ARG A 183 10.88 -4.28 16.32
N TYR A 184 10.85 -4.10 15.00
CA TYR A 184 11.39 -5.05 14.02
C TYR A 184 12.48 -4.35 13.19
N PRO A 185 13.77 -4.42 13.59
CA PRO A 185 14.86 -3.73 12.89
C PRO A 185 15.08 -4.19 11.43
N TYR A 186 14.41 -5.27 11.04
CA TYR A 186 14.39 -5.81 9.68
C TYR A 186 13.09 -5.51 8.94
N ALA A 187 12.21 -4.68 9.48
CA ALA A 187 10.98 -4.26 8.80
C ALA A 187 11.30 -3.39 7.59
N GLY A 188 10.54 -3.58 6.54
CA GLY A 188 10.74 -2.85 5.29
C GLY A 188 11.92 -3.41 4.50
N ASP A 189 11.62 -4.27 3.54
CA ASP A 189 12.59 -4.84 2.60
C ASP A 189 11.98 -4.82 1.19
N HIS A 190 12.71 -5.29 0.19
CA HIS A 190 12.17 -5.55 -1.14
C HIS A 190 12.30 -7.04 -1.44
N ALA A 191 11.18 -7.73 -1.51
CA ALA A 191 11.10 -9.17 -1.72
C ALA A 191 11.89 -10.01 -0.72
N GLY A 192 12.29 -9.43 0.42
CA GLY A 192 12.98 -10.09 1.50
C GLY A 192 12.04 -10.87 2.41
N GLY A 193 12.54 -11.21 3.61
CA GLY A 193 11.76 -12.02 4.55
C GLY A 193 10.53 -11.30 5.13
N TRP A 194 10.52 -9.97 5.17
CA TRP A 194 9.38 -9.18 5.63
C TRP A 194 8.20 -9.28 4.67
N GLU A 195 8.37 -8.84 3.44
CA GLU A 195 7.31 -8.89 2.42
C GLU A 195 6.88 -10.31 2.08
N THR A 196 7.85 -11.23 1.93
CA THR A 196 7.55 -12.65 1.70
C THR A 196 6.71 -13.24 2.82
N SER A 197 6.94 -12.83 4.09
CA SER A 197 6.12 -13.27 5.22
C SER A 197 4.67 -12.77 5.13
N HIS A 198 4.46 -11.53 4.72
CA HIS A 198 3.12 -11.00 4.47
C HIS A 198 2.40 -11.77 3.37
N LEU A 199 3.09 -12.05 2.27
CA LEU A 199 2.52 -12.83 1.16
C LEU A 199 2.20 -14.27 1.58
N LEU A 200 3.07 -14.94 2.34
CA LEU A 200 2.78 -16.26 2.91
C LEU A 200 1.56 -16.26 3.83
N ALA A 201 1.29 -15.14 4.52
CA ALA A 201 0.12 -15.01 5.37
C ALA A 201 -1.17 -14.74 4.59
N LEU A 202 -1.09 -14.02 3.48
CA LEU A 202 -2.23 -13.54 2.69
C LEU A 202 -2.53 -14.42 1.47
N HIS A 203 -1.48 -14.85 0.77
CA HIS A 203 -1.53 -15.55 -0.51
C HIS A 203 -0.46 -16.64 -0.59
N PRO A 204 -0.47 -17.65 0.31
CA PRO A 204 0.56 -18.71 0.33
C PRO A 204 0.67 -19.47 -0.98
N GLU A 205 -0.41 -19.55 -1.75
CA GLU A 205 -0.46 -20.20 -3.06
C GLU A 205 0.33 -19.47 -4.15
N ALA A 206 0.66 -18.19 -3.94
CA ALA A 206 1.41 -17.36 -4.87
C ALA A 206 2.91 -17.31 -4.58
N VAL A 207 3.37 -17.89 -3.46
CA VAL A 207 4.76 -17.88 -3.02
C VAL A 207 5.39 -19.26 -3.18
N ASP A 208 6.56 -19.33 -3.80
CA ASP A 208 7.33 -20.57 -3.97
C ASP A 208 8.76 -20.42 -3.46
N LEU A 209 8.96 -20.65 -2.17
CA LEU A 209 10.28 -20.57 -1.54
C LEU A 209 11.30 -21.59 -2.11
N GLY A 210 10.82 -22.63 -2.79
CA GLY A 210 11.69 -23.63 -3.45
C GLY A 210 12.48 -23.07 -4.63
N ARG A 211 12.13 -21.88 -5.11
CA ARG A 211 12.86 -21.17 -6.16
C ARG A 211 14.05 -20.35 -5.65
N LEU A 212 14.18 -20.22 -4.34
CA LEU A 212 15.28 -19.48 -3.75
C LEU A 212 16.57 -20.31 -3.71
N PRO A 213 17.73 -19.69 -3.94
CA PRO A 213 19.00 -20.36 -3.70
C PRO A 213 19.23 -20.57 -2.19
N PRO A 214 20.24 -21.37 -1.79
CA PRO A 214 20.63 -21.49 -0.38
C PRO A 214 20.88 -20.13 0.28
N ILE A 215 20.60 -20.04 1.59
CA ILE A 215 20.87 -18.83 2.40
C ILE A 215 22.32 -18.35 2.21
N GLY A 216 22.48 -17.04 2.07
CA GLY A 216 23.79 -16.40 1.86
C GLY A 216 24.21 -16.26 0.40
N GLN A 217 23.44 -16.79 -0.54
CA GLN A 217 23.60 -16.47 -1.96
C GLN A 217 22.71 -15.29 -2.34
N PRO A 218 23.18 -14.36 -3.19
CA PRO A 218 22.39 -13.23 -3.63
C PRO A 218 21.21 -13.70 -4.49
N VAL A 219 20.11 -12.97 -4.39
CA VAL A 219 18.91 -13.17 -5.24
C VAL A 219 18.68 -11.87 -5.99
N THR A 220 18.66 -11.94 -7.31
CA THR A 220 18.48 -10.77 -8.18
C THR A 220 17.21 -9.99 -7.80
N GLY A 221 17.35 -8.68 -7.55
CA GLY A 221 16.26 -7.79 -7.20
C GLY A 221 15.61 -8.13 -5.86
N VAL A 222 16.37 -8.62 -4.89
CA VAL A 222 15.91 -8.89 -3.53
C VAL A 222 16.82 -8.18 -2.53
N GLU A 223 16.26 -7.29 -1.73
CA GLU A 223 17.00 -6.57 -0.71
C GLU A 223 16.30 -6.64 0.65
N GLY A 224 17.06 -6.83 1.71
CA GLY A 224 16.53 -6.84 3.07
C GLY A 224 17.50 -7.40 4.08
N LYS A 225 17.23 -7.14 5.36
CA LYS A 225 18.00 -7.68 6.48
C LYS A 225 17.57 -9.10 6.86
N LEU A 226 16.29 -9.43 6.65
CA LEU A 226 15.76 -10.77 6.86
C LEU A 226 15.78 -11.52 5.53
N PRO A 227 16.56 -12.62 5.43
CA PRO A 227 16.56 -13.42 4.20
C PRO A 227 15.17 -13.96 3.85
N PRO A 228 14.77 -13.97 2.58
CA PRO A 228 13.45 -14.49 2.19
C PRO A 228 13.25 -15.98 2.53
N GLN A 229 14.33 -16.77 2.66
CA GLN A 229 14.28 -18.16 3.12
C GLN A 229 13.82 -18.30 4.59
N GLU A 230 13.92 -17.23 5.39
CA GLU A 230 13.48 -17.19 6.78
C GLU A 230 12.06 -16.61 6.94
N ALA A 231 11.40 -16.30 5.84
CA ALA A 231 10.03 -15.83 5.84
C ALA A 231 9.06 -16.87 6.41
N SER A 232 8.04 -16.39 7.11
CA SER A 232 7.00 -17.27 7.64
C SER A 232 5.63 -16.61 7.67
N ALA A 233 4.59 -17.40 7.41
CA ALA A 233 3.20 -16.94 7.53
C ALA A 233 2.85 -16.48 8.96
N GLU A 234 3.53 -17.00 9.99
CA GLU A 234 3.33 -16.58 11.38
C GLU A 234 3.83 -15.15 11.60
N LEU A 235 5.05 -14.85 11.13
CA LEU A 235 5.59 -13.50 11.17
C LEU A 235 4.67 -12.54 10.42
N GLY A 236 4.27 -12.90 9.18
CA GLY A 236 3.40 -12.09 8.36
C GLY A 236 2.06 -11.78 9.02
N ARG A 237 1.38 -12.79 9.58
CA ARG A 237 0.11 -12.57 10.31
C ARG A 237 0.30 -11.62 11.48
N ARG A 238 1.32 -11.84 12.32
CA ARG A 238 1.59 -11.03 13.51
C ARG A 238 1.85 -9.57 13.14
N THR A 239 2.71 -9.33 12.17
CA THR A 239 3.09 -7.96 11.78
C THR A 239 1.96 -7.22 11.04
N LEU A 240 1.16 -7.91 10.21
CA LEU A 240 -0.05 -7.35 9.61
C LEU A 240 -1.09 -6.98 10.68
N GLU A 241 -1.26 -7.81 11.70
CA GLU A 241 -2.17 -7.52 12.81
C GLU A 241 -1.73 -6.30 13.63
N GLU A 242 -0.46 -6.21 13.97
CA GLU A 242 0.11 -5.06 14.67
C GLU A 242 0.00 -3.78 13.83
N SER A 243 0.29 -3.84 12.52
CA SER A 243 0.11 -2.70 11.61
C SER A 243 -1.36 -2.26 11.54
N ALA A 244 -2.28 -3.21 11.45
CA ALA A 244 -3.71 -2.90 11.43
C ALA A 244 -4.16 -2.21 12.73
N GLU A 245 -3.66 -2.63 13.90
CA GLU A 245 -3.97 -1.99 15.18
C GLU A 245 -3.52 -0.52 15.20
N HIS A 246 -2.31 -0.24 14.72
CA HIS A 246 -1.79 1.13 14.59
C HIS A 246 -2.64 1.96 13.62
N ILE A 247 -2.94 1.43 12.43
CA ILE A 247 -3.78 2.11 11.45
C ILE A 247 -5.17 2.43 12.04
N LEU A 248 -5.78 1.48 12.73
CA LEU A 248 -7.11 1.67 13.31
C LEU A 248 -7.12 2.69 14.46
N LYS A 249 -6.03 2.78 15.25
CA LYS A 249 -5.86 3.84 16.24
C LYS A 249 -5.83 5.22 15.58
N GLU A 250 -5.04 5.35 14.50
CA GLU A 250 -4.91 6.58 13.73
C GLU A 250 -6.22 6.98 13.01
N VAL A 251 -6.94 6.00 12.47
CA VAL A 251 -8.26 6.18 11.83
C VAL A 251 -9.26 6.75 12.83
N ARG A 252 -9.38 6.12 14.01
CA ARG A 252 -10.28 6.61 15.07
C ARG A 252 -9.93 8.03 15.50
N HIS A 253 -8.65 8.29 15.76
CA HIS A 253 -8.20 9.62 16.19
C HIS A 253 -8.52 10.71 15.14
N ARG A 254 -8.37 10.41 13.84
CA ARG A 254 -8.71 11.35 12.76
C ARG A 254 -10.21 11.59 12.61
N LEU A 255 -11.03 10.55 12.76
CA LEU A 255 -12.48 10.68 12.73
C LEU A 255 -13.03 11.51 13.91
N GLU A 256 -12.46 11.30 15.09
CA GLU A 256 -12.84 12.02 16.32
C GLU A 256 -12.32 13.47 16.33
N ASN A 257 -11.16 13.70 15.73
CA ASN A 257 -10.45 14.97 15.79
C ASN A 257 -10.13 15.55 14.40
N PRO A 258 -11.07 15.62 13.45
CA PRO A 258 -10.75 15.98 12.05
C PRO A 258 -10.18 17.40 11.92
N ARG A 259 -10.48 18.29 12.86
CA ARG A 259 -9.96 19.68 12.85
C ARG A 259 -8.45 19.75 13.03
N LEU A 260 -7.87 18.81 13.77
CA LEU A 260 -6.43 18.75 14.01
C LEU A 260 -5.64 18.52 12.72
N TYR A 261 -6.20 17.79 11.77
CA TYR A 261 -5.56 17.37 10.53
C TYR A 261 -5.89 18.27 9.32
N ARG A 262 -6.68 19.33 9.53
CA ARG A 262 -7.10 20.26 8.46
C ARG A 262 -6.34 21.56 8.47
N GLN A 263 -5.53 21.84 9.49
CA GLN A 263 -4.83 23.11 9.63
C GLN A 263 -3.39 23.04 9.13
N HIS A 264 -2.95 24.11 8.46
CA HIS A 264 -1.56 24.25 8.06
C HIS A 264 -0.65 24.29 9.31
N GLY A 265 0.41 23.51 9.31
CA GLY A 265 1.35 23.40 10.43
C GLY A 265 1.07 22.24 11.37
N TRP A 266 -0.18 21.77 11.47
CA TRP A 266 -0.46 20.58 12.26
C TRP A 266 0.14 19.33 11.62
N CYS A 267 -0.02 19.20 10.30
CA CYS A 267 0.66 18.16 9.51
C CYS A 267 2.19 18.18 9.64
N LEU A 268 2.78 19.35 9.97
CA LEU A 268 4.22 19.50 10.21
C LEU A 268 4.64 19.12 11.63
N ARG A 269 3.75 19.27 12.62
CA ARG A 269 4.03 18.94 14.03
C ARG A 269 3.93 17.45 14.32
N GLU A 270 2.86 16.81 13.88
CA GLU A 270 2.59 15.39 14.11
C GLU A 270 3.05 14.53 12.94
N GLY A 271 3.46 15.22 11.92
CA GLY A 271 4.06 14.66 10.74
C GLY A 271 3.14 13.75 9.95
N LEU A 272 2.93 14.09 8.72
CA LEU A 272 2.71 13.06 7.71
C LEU A 272 3.74 11.91 7.87
N TRP A 273 4.76 12.14 8.70
CA TRP A 273 6.00 11.39 8.84
C TRP A 273 6.17 10.67 10.18
N ARG A 274 5.32 10.94 11.16
CA ARG A 274 5.37 10.27 12.46
C ARG A 274 3.97 9.89 12.90
N THR A 275 3.82 8.70 13.41
CA THR A 275 2.67 8.33 14.22
C THR A 275 2.75 9.08 15.55
N PRO A 276 1.67 9.69 16.04
CA PRO A 276 1.62 10.13 17.41
C PRO A 276 1.85 8.94 18.33
N GLY A 277 2.83 9.05 19.21
CA GLY A 277 3.13 8.05 20.22
C GLY A 277 1.99 7.81 21.21
#